data_ab3fffff307cfe4a97a12fc99aab5d28
#
_entry.id   ab3fffff307cfe4a97a12fc99aab5d28
#
_cell.length_a   1.000
_cell.length_b   1.000
_cell.length_c   1.000
_cell.angle_alpha   90.00
_cell.angle_beta   90.00
_cell.angle_gamma   90.00
#
_symmetry.space_group_name_H-M   'P 1'
#
loop_
_entity.id
_entity.type
_entity.pdbx_description
1 polymer ?
#
loop_
_entity_poly.entity_id
_entity_poly.type
_entity_poly.pdbx_seq_one_letter_code
_entity_poly.pdbx_strand_id
1 'polypeptide(L)'
;KKNVLYKNNHYKKNTITVKKSYLKKRTCIYIALAANYENGTSKKIWLDVYVPGKPRALKKKHLQISSKKIKIKQYPDYVMKIQYSIKKSFKKAKTVSNKGRLVRAIKKLKRNTTYYIRYCSNTVVDTDAGQKSVYGQWSKTLKVRTKG
;
A
#
# COMPACT_ATOMS: atom_id res chain seq x y z
N LYS A 1 20.20 15.29 12.48
CA LYS A 1 21.10 14.09 12.57
C LYS A 1 20.71 13.11 11.47
N LYS A 2 21.63 12.86 10.53
CA LYS A 2 21.46 11.81 9.50
C LYS A 2 21.78 10.46 10.17
N ASN A 3 20.79 9.63 10.39
CA ASN A 3 21.01 8.28 10.90
C ASN A 3 21.43 7.37 9.75
N VAL A 4 22.63 6.85 9.77
CA VAL A 4 23.06 5.76 8.90
C VAL A 4 22.33 4.50 9.38
N LEU A 5 21.38 4.02 8.58
CA LEU A 5 20.51 2.91 8.97
C LEU A 5 21.10 1.54 8.64
N TYR A 6 22.07 1.51 7.74
CA TYR A 6 22.68 0.28 7.27
C TYR A 6 24.00 0.55 6.56
N LYS A 7 25.04 -0.20 6.91
CA LYS A 7 26.34 -0.21 6.23
C LYS A 7 26.68 -1.66 5.93
N ASN A 8 26.85 -2.01 4.65
CA ASN A 8 27.32 -3.31 4.25
C ASN A 8 28.46 -3.10 3.26
N ASN A 9 29.58 -3.72 3.53
CA ASN A 9 30.81 -3.52 2.77
C ASN A 9 30.99 -4.52 1.62
N HIS A 10 30.13 -5.53 1.49
CA HIS A 10 30.26 -6.54 0.43
C HIS A 10 28.88 -6.89 -0.15
N TYR A 11 28.61 -6.44 -1.36
CA TYR A 11 27.41 -6.80 -2.11
C TYR A 11 27.69 -7.86 -3.16
N LYS A 12 27.12 -9.06 -2.97
CA LYS A 12 27.03 -10.10 -4.01
C LYS A 12 25.66 -10.11 -4.72
N LYS A 13 24.71 -9.23 -4.35
CA LYS A 13 23.37 -9.17 -4.92
C LYS A 13 22.96 -7.73 -5.17
N ASN A 14 22.29 -7.48 -6.31
CA ASN A 14 21.77 -6.16 -6.72
C ASN A 14 20.51 -5.73 -5.93
N THR A 15 20.29 -6.25 -4.71
CA THR A 15 19.08 -5.99 -3.94
C THR A 15 19.42 -5.58 -2.52
N ILE A 16 18.90 -4.43 -2.10
CA ILE A 16 18.98 -3.93 -0.72
C ILE A 16 17.66 -4.21 -0.01
N THR A 17 17.70 -4.92 1.11
CA THR A 17 16.52 -5.16 1.94
C THR A 17 16.51 -4.22 3.13
N VAL A 18 15.51 -3.34 3.21
CA VAL A 18 15.32 -2.44 4.35
C VAL A 18 14.43 -3.11 5.38
N LYS A 19 14.88 -3.18 6.64
CA LYS A 19 14.10 -3.79 7.73
C LYS A 19 12.77 -3.06 7.94
N LYS A 20 11.66 -3.81 8.06
CA LYS A 20 10.31 -3.28 8.27
C LYS A 20 10.19 -2.33 9.48
N SER A 21 11.03 -2.50 10.50
CA SER A 21 11.08 -1.62 11.68
C SER A 21 11.41 -0.16 11.33
N TYR A 22 12.24 0.06 10.32
CA TYR A 22 12.60 1.40 9.85
C TYR A 22 11.47 2.09 9.08
N LEU A 23 10.51 1.31 8.56
CA LEU A 23 9.38 1.78 7.75
C LEU A 23 8.14 2.13 8.60
N LYS A 24 8.11 1.74 9.88
CA LYS A 24 6.90 1.73 10.73
C LYS A 24 6.17 3.07 10.88
N LYS A 25 6.86 4.20 10.73
CA LYS A 25 6.26 5.54 10.92
C LYS A 25 6.69 6.55 9.85
N ARG A 26 7.31 6.09 8.77
CA ARG A 26 7.90 6.98 7.77
C ARG A 26 7.20 6.79 6.43
N THR A 27 6.85 7.90 5.80
CA THR A 27 6.25 7.93 4.46
C THR A 27 7.30 8.13 3.37
N CYS A 28 8.49 8.59 3.75
CA CYS A 28 9.60 8.79 2.84
C CYS A 28 10.90 8.33 3.50
N ILE A 29 11.72 7.60 2.75
CA ILE A 29 13.05 7.16 3.16
C ILE A 29 14.03 7.64 2.11
N TYR A 30 15.13 8.23 2.58
CA TYR A 30 16.26 8.58 1.73
C TYR A 30 17.30 7.46 1.83
N ILE A 31 17.66 6.87 0.71
CA ILE A 31 18.71 5.86 0.62
C ILE A 31 19.89 6.51 -0.09
N ALA A 32 21.03 6.55 0.57
CA ALA A 32 22.29 6.93 -0.05
C ALA A 32 23.03 5.67 -0.50
N LEU A 33 23.37 5.59 -1.77
CA LEU A 33 24.20 4.55 -2.32
C LEU A 33 25.58 5.15 -2.64
N ALA A 34 26.62 4.45 -2.26
CA ALA A 34 27.99 4.78 -2.63
C ALA A 34 28.75 3.47 -2.89
N ALA A 35 29.58 3.45 -3.92
CA ALA A 35 30.50 2.35 -4.16
C ALA A 35 31.84 2.65 -3.45
N ASN A 36 32.42 1.64 -2.83
CA ASN A 36 33.77 1.71 -2.27
C ASN A 36 34.73 1.05 -3.24
N TYR A 37 35.78 1.74 -3.56
CA TYR A 37 36.93 1.26 -4.37
C TYR A 37 38.17 1.23 -3.49
N GLU A 38 39.19 0.54 -3.93
CA GLU A 38 40.48 0.52 -3.22
C GLU A 38 41.07 1.91 -2.99
N ASN A 39 40.84 2.83 -3.93
CA ASN A 39 41.35 4.22 -3.90
C ASN A 39 40.32 5.25 -3.44
N GLY A 40 39.21 4.85 -2.77
CA GLY A 40 38.25 5.78 -2.24
C GLY A 40 36.78 5.35 -2.39
N THR A 41 35.89 6.29 -2.09
CA THR A 41 34.44 6.07 -2.15
C THR A 41 33.82 6.98 -3.22
N SER A 42 32.95 6.44 -4.05
CA SER A 42 32.20 7.22 -5.05
C SER A 42 31.36 8.33 -4.41
N LYS A 43 30.96 9.32 -5.21
CA LYS A 43 29.90 10.24 -4.81
C LYS A 43 28.65 9.45 -4.41
N LYS A 44 27.95 9.92 -3.37
CA LYS A 44 26.70 9.33 -2.91
C LYS A 44 25.59 9.67 -3.88
N ILE A 45 24.87 8.66 -4.38
CA ILE A 45 23.61 8.81 -5.09
C ILE A 45 22.50 8.69 -4.07
N TRP A 46 21.58 9.66 -4.05
CA TRP A 46 20.43 9.68 -3.16
C TRP A 46 19.18 9.20 -3.89
N LEU A 47 18.51 8.24 -3.31
CA LEU A 47 17.23 7.71 -3.79
C LEU A 47 16.15 8.03 -2.79
N ASP A 48 15.06 8.61 -3.26
CA ASP A 48 13.85 8.84 -2.49
C ASP A 48 12.93 7.65 -2.63
N VAL A 49 12.68 6.95 -1.53
CA VAL A 49 11.74 5.83 -1.52
C VAL A 49 10.49 6.23 -0.77
N TYR A 50 9.39 6.41 -1.48
CA TYR A 50 8.08 6.67 -0.91
C TYR A 50 7.40 5.38 -0.50
N VAL A 51 7.09 5.23 0.79
CA VAL A 51 6.29 4.11 1.31
C VAL A 51 4.93 4.66 1.73
N PRO A 52 3.84 4.31 1.01
CA PRO A 52 2.51 4.76 1.41
C PRO A 52 2.20 4.33 2.83
N GLY A 53 1.91 5.28 3.69
CA GLY A 53 1.52 5.04 5.08
C GLY A 53 0.24 4.21 5.20
N LYS A 54 -0.12 3.86 6.44
CA LYS A 54 -1.41 3.21 6.71
C LYS A 54 -2.54 4.22 6.47
N PRO A 55 -3.48 3.94 5.54
CA PRO A 55 -4.53 4.88 5.21
C PRO A 55 -5.58 4.98 6.33
N ARG A 56 -6.30 6.11 6.38
CA ARG A 56 -7.40 6.33 7.32
C ARG A 56 -8.48 5.28 7.15
N ALA A 57 -9.16 4.89 8.23
CA ALA A 57 -10.21 3.88 8.17
C ALA A 57 -11.41 4.34 7.34
N LEU A 58 -11.95 3.46 6.49
CA LEU A 58 -13.29 3.65 5.93
C LEU A 58 -14.30 3.66 7.05
N LYS A 59 -15.29 4.54 6.94
CA LYS A 59 -16.48 4.58 7.82
C LYS A 59 -17.73 4.31 6.99
N LYS A 60 -18.81 3.83 7.62
CA LYS A 60 -20.08 3.57 6.93
C LYS A 60 -20.62 4.80 6.19
N LYS A 61 -20.44 6.01 6.74
CA LYS A 61 -20.84 7.27 6.10
C LYS A 61 -20.18 7.54 4.74
N HIS A 62 -19.00 6.95 4.50
CA HIS A 62 -18.28 7.07 3.22
C HIS A 62 -18.83 6.13 2.14
N LEU A 63 -19.80 5.28 2.48
CA LEU A 63 -20.31 4.23 1.61
C LEU A 63 -21.78 4.42 1.31
N GLN A 64 -22.17 4.00 0.12
CA GLN A 64 -23.56 3.71 -0.25
C GLN A 64 -23.68 2.21 -0.43
N ILE A 65 -24.50 1.58 0.42
CA ILE A 65 -24.66 0.12 0.47
C ILE A 65 -26.00 -0.23 -0.14
N SER A 66 -25.99 -1.12 -1.11
CA SER A 66 -27.17 -1.72 -1.73
C SER A 66 -27.12 -3.25 -1.61
N SER A 67 -28.09 -3.94 -2.17
CA SER A 67 -28.21 -5.41 -2.07
C SER A 67 -27.02 -6.16 -2.74
N LYS A 68 -26.52 -5.66 -3.87
CA LYS A 68 -25.45 -6.36 -4.65
C LYS A 68 -24.20 -5.51 -4.88
N LYS A 69 -24.14 -4.29 -4.28
CA LYS A 69 -23.08 -3.33 -4.55
C LYS A 69 -22.80 -2.46 -3.33
N ILE A 70 -21.52 -2.16 -3.12
CA ILE A 70 -21.05 -1.13 -2.18
C ILE A 70 -20.31 -0.08 -3.00
N LYS A 71 -20.86 1.14 -3.08
CA LYS A 71 -20.25 2.29 -3.76
C LYS A 71 -19.51 3.15 -2.73
N ILE A 72 -18.31 3.63 -3.07
CA ILE A 72 -17.59 4.59 -2.26
C ILE A 72 -18.01 5.99 -2.70
N LYS A 73 -18.67 6.73 -1.81
CA LYS A 73 -19.13 8.11 -2.05
C LYS A 73 -18.01 9.11 -1.78
N GLN A 74 -17.28 8.89 -0.69
CA GLN A 74 -16.24 9.78 -0.22
C GLN A 74 -15.00 8.98 0.12
N TYR A 75 -13.85 9.46 -0.32
CA TYR A 75 -12.57 8.84 -0.07
C TYR A 75 -11.90 9.52 1.13
N PRO A 76 -11.59 8.78 2.21
CA PRO A 76 -10.76 9.32 3.28
C PRO A 76 -9.29 9.50 2.84
N ASP A 77 -8.87 8.70 1.84
CA ASP A 77 -7.57 8.73 1.15
C ASP A 77 -7.72 8.12 -0.24
N TYR A 78 -6.65 8.06 -1.02
CA TYR A 78 -6.65 7.41 -2.34
C TYR A 78 -6.87 5.90 -2.21
N VAL A 79 -8.06 5.42 -2.61
CA VAL A 79 -8.45 4.01 -2.57
C VAL A 79 -8.08 3.34 -3.88
N MET A 80 -6.92 2.74 -3.94
CA MET A 80 -6.40 2.12 -5.17
C MET A 80 -6.70 0.63 -5.26
N LYS A 81 -6.76 -0.03 -4.13
CA LYS A 81 -7.05 -1.47 -4.04
C LYS A 81 -7.94 -1.72 -2.83
N ILE A 82 -9.03 -2.45 -3.04
CA ILE A 82 -9.94 -2.89 -1.97
C ILE A 82 -9.87 -4.40 -1.86
N GLN A 83 -9.72 -4.88 -0.64
CA GLN A 83 -9.86 -6.30 -0.32
C GLN A 83 -11.13 -6.49 0.50
N TYR A 84 -11.92 -7.51 0.13
CA TYR A 84 -13.16 -7.84 0.83
C TYR A 84 -13.35 -9.34 0.98
N SER A 85 -13.99 -9.72 2.08
CA SER A 85 -14.23 -11.12 2.42
C SER A 85 -15.48 -11.24 3.30
N ILE A 86 -16.13 -12.39 3.31
CA ILE A 86 -17.14 -12.76 4.29
C ILE A 86 -16.50 -13.21 5.62
N LYS A 87 -15.21 -13.50 5.63
CA LYS A 87 -14.44 -13.89 6.84
C LYS A 87 -13.58 -12.73 7.33
N LYS A 88 -13.61 -12.45 8.62
CA LYS A 88 -12.80 -11.39 9.28
C LYS A 88 -11.29 -11.61 9.09
N SER A 89 -10.86 -12.85 9.00
CA SER A 89 -9.46 -13.23 8.76
C SER A 89 -8.95 -12.92 7.35
N PHE A 90 -9.83 -12.51 6.43
CA PHE A 90 -9.53 -12.34 5.00
C PHE A 90 -9.01 -13.61 4.30
N LYS A 91 -9.24 -14.80 4.89
CA LYS A 91 -9.00 -16.07 4.19
C LYS A 91 -9.90 -16.14 2.95
N LYS A 92 -9.33 -16.44 1.77
CA LYS A 92 -9.99 -16.42 0.46
C LYS A 92 -10.63 -15.05 0.11
N ALA A 93 -10.00 -13.95 0.51
CA ALA A 93 -10.48 -12.61 0.20
C ALA A 93 -10.39 -12.31 -1.30
N LYS A 94 -11.37 -11.56 -1.80
CA LYS A 94 -11.33 -11.01 -3.15
C LYS A 94 -10.73 -9.62 -3.14
N THR A 95 -10.01 -9.27 -4.21
CA THR A 95 -9.39 -7.96 -4.36
C THR A 95 -9.97 -7.27 -5.61
N VAL A 96 -10.29 -6.00 -5.46
CA VAL A 96 -10.67 -5.11 -6.57
C VAL A 96 -9.59 -4.05 -6.70
N SER A 97 -9.07 -3.90 -7.91
CA SER A 97 -8.17 -2.83 -8.32
C SER A 97 -8.63 -2.26 -9.65
N ASN A 98 -8.21 -1.07 -10.01
CA ASN A 98 -8.63 -0.39 -11.23
C ASN A 98 -7.42 0.24 -11.95
N LYS A 99 -6.46 -0.62 -12.39
CA LYS A 99 -5.31 -0.25 -13.24
C LYS A 99 -4.76 1.18 -12.94
N GLY A 100 -4.35 1.43 -11.70
CA GLY A 100 -3.82 2.75 -11.29
C GLY A 100 -4.86 3.84 -11.02
N ARG A 101 -6.17 3.55 -11.17
CA ARG A 101 -7.26 4.50 -10.88
C ARG A 101 -7.97 4.17 -9.57
N LEU A 102 -8.70 5.13 -9.04
CA LEU A 102 -9.49 4.94 -7.82
C LEU A 102 -10.56 3.85 -7.98
N VAL A 103 -10.65 2.94 -7.00
CA VAL A 103 -11.70 1.93 -6.95
C VAL A 103 -12.98 2.55 -6.39
N ARG A 104 -13.99 2.73 -7.22
CA ARG A 104 -15.24 3.42 -6.87
C ARG A 104 -16.34 2.50 -6.31
N ALA A 105 -16.26 1.21 -6.52
CA ALA A 105 -17.28 0.27 -6.04
C ALA A 105 -16.81 -1.19 -5.98
N ILE A 106 -17.45 -1.96 -5.10
CA ILE A 106 -17.43 -3.42 -5.10
C ILE A 106 -18.79 -3.87 -5.66
N LYS A 107 -18.76 -4.69 -6.69
CA LYS A 107 -19.96 -5.18 -7.40
C LYS A 107 -20.12 -6.68 -7.21
N LYS A 108 -21.26 -7.23 -7.64
CA LYS A 108 -21.60 -8.67 -7.63
C LYS A 108 -21.49 -9.27 -6.21
N LEU A 109 -21.96 -8.54 -5.22
CA LEU A 109 -22.06 -9.02 -3.86
C LEU A 109 -23.35 -9.86 -3.66
N LYS A 110 -23.36 -10.70 -2.64
CA LYS A 110 -24.56 -11.40 -2.20
C LYS A 110 -25.45 -10.47 -1.38
N ARG A 111 -26.76 -10.59 -1.51
CA ARG A 111 -27.76 -9.87 -0.70
C ARG A 111 -27.65 -10.31 0.76
N ASN A 112 -28.07 -9.47 1.66
CA ASN A 112 -28.22 -9.75 3.09
C ASN A 112 -26.96 -10.39 3.72
N THR A 113 -25.76 -10.05 3.23
CA THR A 113 -24.51 -10.70 3.57
C THR A 113 -23.53 -9.72 4.22
N THR A 114 -22.89 -10.16 5.31
CA THR A 114 -21.83 -9.38 5.98
C THR A 114 -20.51 -9.52 5.25
N TYR A 115 -19.89 -8.38 4.98
CA TYR A 115 -18.55 -8.29 4.40
C TYR A 115 -17.60 -7.51 5.31
N TYR A 116 -16.37 -7.95 5.34
CA TYR A 116 -15.23 -7.26 5.94
C TYR A 116 -14.42 -6.63 4.82
N ILE A 117 -14.18 -5.33 4.92
CA ILE A 117 -13.56 -4.53 3.85
C ILE A 117 -12.35 -3.80 4.43
N ARG A 118 -11.27 -3.79 3.68
CA ARG A 118 -10.10 -2.94 3.92
C ARG A 118 -9.56 -2.45 2.59
N TYR A 119 -8.81 -1.37 2.61
CA TYR A 119 -8.23 -0.81 1.40
C TYR A 119 -6.78 -0.39 1.65
N CYS A 120 -6.03 -0.21 0.57
CA CYS A 120 -4.73 0.42 0.61
C CYS A 120 -4.64 1.49 -0.49
N SER A 121 -3.77 2.47 -0.25
CA SER A 121 -3.27 3.41 -1.25
C SER A 121 -2.02 2.83 -1.92
N ASN A 122 -1.58 3.48 -2.99
CA ASN A 122 -0.28 3.22 -3.58
C ASN A 122 0.47 4.53 -3.80
N THR A 123 1.75 4.41 -4.05
CA THR A 123 2.54 5.41 -4.77
C THR A 123 3.06 4.80 -6.07
N VAL A 124 3.29 5.63 -7.06
CA VAL A 124 3.96 5.22 -8.29
C VAL A 124 5.43 5.61 -8.14
N VAL A 125 6.29 4.68 -8.45
CA VAL A 125 7.74 4.90 -8.48
C VAL A 125 8.23 4.65 -9.90
N ASP A 126 9.10 5.51 -10.38
CA ASP A 126 9.80 5.30 -11.64
C ASP A 126 10.94 4.31 -11.43
N THR A 127 11.09 3.38 -12.36
CA THR A 127 12.15 2.38 -12.40
C THR A 127 12.69 2.31 -13.82
N ASP A 128 13.86 1.74 -14.01
CA ASP A 128 14.45 1.54 -15.34
C ASP A 128 13.55 0.73 -16.27
N ALA A 129 12.69 -0.12 -15.71
CA ALA A 129 11.67 -0.89 -16.44
C ALA A 129 10.32 -0.15 -16.58
N GLY A 130 10.27 1.17 -16.29
CA GLY A 130 9.07 1.99 -16.32
C GLY A 130 8.40 2.14 -14.95
N GLN A 131 7.18 2.67 -14.96
CA GLN A 131 6.44 3.00 -13.73
C GLN A 131 5.92 1.75 -13.01
N LYS A 132 6.18 1.65 -11.72
CA LYS A 132 5.71 0.56 -10.86
C LYS A 132 4.87 1.08 -9.70
N SER A 133 3.70 0.48 -9.48
CA SER A 133 2.86 0.78 -8.31
C SER A 133 3.34 0.05 -7.07
N VAL A 134 3.68 0.79 -6.03
CA VAL A 134 4.02 0.26 -4.70
C VAL A 134 2.82 0.47 -3.77
N TYR A 135 2.27 -0.62 -3.23
CA TYR A 135 1.09 -0.57 -2.38
C TYR A 135 1.47 -0.47 -0.90
N GLY A 136 0.78 0.41 -0.20
CA GLY A 136 0.96 0.63 1.23
C GLY A 136 0.29 -0.42 2.11
N GLN A 137 0.27 -0.14 3.41
CA GLN A 137 -0.40 -0.98 4.39
C GLN A 137 -1.92 -0.99 4.19
N TRP A 138 -2.58 -2.06 4.65
CA TRP A 138 -4.04 -2.11 4.68
C TRP A 138 -4.62 -1.21 5.77
N SER A 139 -5.71 -0.54 5.48
CA SER A 139 -6.50 0.22 6.46
C SER A 139 -7.05 -0.67 7.57
N LYS A 140 -7.58 -0.07 8.63
CA LYS A 140 -8.43 -0.80 9.57
C LYS A 140 -9.63 -1.40 8.82
N THR A 141 -10.02 -2.60 9.23
CA THR A 141 -11.15 -3.34 8.65
C THR A 141 -12.48 -2.68 9.02
N LEU A 142 -13.35 -2.52 8.03
CA LEU A 142 -14.74 -2.11 8.21
C LEU A 142 -15.67 -3.30 8.00
N LYS A 143 -16.59 -3.54 8.93
CA LYS A 143 -17.69 -4.51 8.80
C LYS A 143 -18.91 -3.82 8.23
N VAL A 144 -19.49 -4.35 7.16
CA VAL A 144 -20.70 -3.85 6.50
C VAL A 144 -21.61 -5.00 6.11
N ARG A 145 -22.92 -4.77 6.05
CA ARG A 145 -23.89 -5.75 5.56
C ARG A 145 -24.62 -5.16 4.35
N THR A 146 -24.73 -5.94 3.28
CA THR A 146 -25.55 -5.60 2.10
C THR A 146 -27.01 -5.65 2.46
N LYS A 147 -27.83 -4.86 1.74
CA LYS A 147 -29.28 -4.89 1.91
C LYS A 147 -29.88 -6.21 1.41
N GLY A 148 -31.08 -6.52 1.82
CA GLY A 148 -31.90 -7.61 1.31
C GLY A 148 -32.30 -7.44 -0.17
#